data_71869d41af244aa1c3f5489d495c6ef5
#
_entry.id   71869d41af244aa1c3f5489d495c6ef5
#
_cell.length_a   1.000
_cell.length_b   1.000
_cell.length_c   1.000
_cell.angle_alpha   90.00
_cell.angle_beta   90.00
_cell.angle_gamma   90.00
#
_symmetry.space_group_name_H-M   'P 1'
#
loop_
_entity.id
_entity.type
_entity.pdbx_description
1 polymer ?
#
loop_
_entity_poly.entity_id
_entity_poly.type
_entity_poly.pdbx_seq_one_letter_code
_entity_poly.pdbx_strand_id
1 'polypeptide(L)'
;MKSFNLSRKAAAAAALCASLTLSPFAHAQQEILERSFCVFDPVGANGPLFAIAKTFKPIALKQGINFDLRAYTDEKVAAEDFKAGQCDGVLLTGTRAREFNKFTGSLEAIGAVPGEEEMRLLYNTLSQPKARSFMIDGSYEVAGVLPAGAIYLHTRDRNIDSVEKLQGKRIATLDYDAASVRMVRHVGASVVGANSANFAGKFNNGSVDLAYAPAVAYQPLELYKGVNPNGAVVKYALGYMNFQIIIHRDRFPDDTSRFIREQATSKLDEAYEIIAEAESGIPTDVWLSLPQERLAEYDRMLETVRLSLTEDGIFDERAINLMKAIRCRVDGSRSECAS
;
A
#
# COMPACT_ATOMS: atom_id res chain seq x y z
N MET A 1 -90.03 30.81 -62.01
CA MET A 1 -89.94 29.51 -62.76
C MET A 1 -88.57 29.04 -62.86
N LYS A 2 -88.38 27.81 -62.45
CA LYS A 2 -87.22 26.92 -62.66
C LYS A 2 -85.84 27.29 -62.06
N SER A 3 -85.56 26.65 -60.99
CA SER A 3 -84.38 26.24 -60.35
C SER A 3 -83.29 25.63 -61.27
N PHE A 4 -82.05 25.91 -61.01
CA PHE A 4 -80.97 24.99 -61.30
C PHE A 4 -79.95 24.96 -60.18
N ASN A 5 -79.89 23.81 -59.62
CA ASN A 5 -78.88 23.43 -58.60
C ASN A 5 -77.54 23.15 -59.29
N LEU A 6 -76.43 23.70 -58.76
CA LEU A 6 -75.14 23.28 -59.10
C LEU A 6 -74.35 22.93 -57.82
N SER A 7 -74.15 21.64 -57.66
CA SER A 7 -73.37 21.05 -56.58
C SER A 7 -71.91 21.38 -56.76
N ARG A 8 -71.29 22.01 -55.76
CA ARG A 8 -69.83 22.11 -55.68
C ARG A 8 -69.30 21.03 -54.77
N LYS A 9 -68.54 20.07 -55.37
CA LYS A 9 -67.72 19.12 -54.67
C LYS A 9 -66.53 19.86 -54.14
N ALA A 10 -66.42 20.01 -52.81
CA ALA A 10 -65.22 20.47 -52.15
C ALA A 10 -64.22 19.29 -52.02
N ALA A 11 -63.08 19.42 -52.66
CA ALA A 11 -61.98 18.50 -52.49
C ALA A 11 -61.24 18.85 -51.16
N ALA A 12 -61.27 17.93 -50.21
CA ALA A 12 -60.50 18.03 -48.99
C ALA A 12 -59.06 17.63 -49.28
N ALA A 13 -58.11 18.59 -49.28
CA ALA A 13 -56.71 18.35 -49.28
C ALA A 13 -56.26 18.07 -47.83
N ALA A 14 -55.93 16.81 -47.53
CA ALA A 14 -55.36 16.41 -46.27
C ALA A 14 -53.90 16.81 -46.28
N ALA A 15 -53.54 17.88 -45.52
CA ALA A 15 -52.14 18.24 -45.21
C ALA A 15 -51.64 17.31 -44.11
N LEU A 16 -50.82 16.30 -44.46
CA LEU A 16 -50.04 15.51 -43.49
C LEU A 16 -48.92 16.40 -42.93
N CYS A 17 -49.10 16.99 -41.74
CA CYS A 17 -48.00 17.54 -40.96
C CYS A 17 -47.18 16.41 -40.37
N ALA A 18 -46.10 16.06 -41.01
CA ALA A 18 -45.06 15.20 -40.45
C ALA A 18 -44.35 15.98 -39.34
N SER A 19 -44.82 15.82 -38.07
CA SER A 19 -44.12 16.27 -36.87
C SER A 19 -42.86 15.43 -36.69
N LEU A 20 -41.74 15.92 -37.20
CA LEU A 20 -40.41 15.45 -36.81
C LEU A 20 -40.24 15.76 -35.34
N THR A 21 -40.51 14.78 -34.47
CA THR A 21 -40.05 14.79 -33.08
C THR A 21 -38.54 14.68 -33.06
N LEU A 22 -37.87 15.82 -33.01
CA LEU A 22 -36.48 15.91 -32.58
C LEU A 22 -36.45 15.41 -31.13
N SER A 23 -36.17 14.11 -30.92
CA SER A 23 -35.80 13.60 -29.63
C SER A 23 -34.52 14.33 -29.22
N PRO A 24 -34.52 15.12 -28.14
CA PRO A 24 -33.25 15.61 -27.62
C PRO A 24 -32.45 14.37 -27.24
N PHE A 25 -31.30 14.17 -27.87
CA PHE A 25 -30.29 13.33 -27.31
C PHE A 25 -29.92 13.95 -25.97
N ALA A 26 -30.60 13.52 -24.92
CA ALA A 26 -30.18 13.78 -23.56
C ALA A 26 -28.82 13.06 -23.44
N HIS A 27 -27.75 13.80 -23.64
CA HIS A 27 -26.45 13.38 -23.14
C HIS A 27 -26.70 13.22 -21.63
N ALA A 28 -26.82 11.99 -21.17
CA ALA A 28 -26.78 11.69 -19.75
C ALA A 28 -25.43 12.25 -19.26
N GLN A 29 -25.48 13.40 -18.64
CA GLN A 29 -24.32 14.01 -18.00
C GLN A 29 -23.95 12.97 -16.92
N GLN A 30 -22.83 12.28 -17.10
CA GLN A 30 -22.38 11.28 -16.15
C GLN A 30 -22.22 12.01 -14.81
N GLU A 31 -23.06 11.66 -13.84
CA GLU A 31 -23.02 12.25 -12.51
C GLU A 31 -21.65 11.97 -11.91
N ILE A 32 -20.92 13.04 -11.59
CA ILE A 32 -19.60 12.91 -10.98
C ILE A 32 -19.79 12.54 -9.51
N LEU A 33 -19.22 11.42 -9.12
CA LEU A 33 -19.25 10.91 -7.76
C LEU A 33 -18.16 11.58 -6.93
N GLU A 34 -18.55 12.45 -6.01
CA GLU A 34 -17.62 13.06 -5.06
C GLU A 34 -17.26 12.08 -3.96
N ARG A 35 -15.94 11.84 -3.73
CA ARG A 35 -15.43 10.94 -2.69
C ARG A 35 -14.24 11.54 -1.96
N SER A 36 -14.27 11.43 -0.65
CA SER A 36 -13.15 11.82 0.21
C SER A 36 -12.10 10.70 0.27
N PHE A 37 -10.83 11.08 0.18
CA PHE A 37 -9.73 10.13 0.21
C PHE A 37 -8.61 10.61 1.14
N CYS A 38 -8.39 9.87 2.23
CA CYS A 38 -7.35 10.13 3.20
C CYS A 38 -6.01 9.56 2.72
N VAL A 39 -4.98 10.38 2.64
CA VAL A 39 -3.65 9.97 2.19
C VAL A 39 -2.68 10.12 3.36
N PHE A 40 -2.18 9.00 3.87
CA PHE A 40 -1.05 9.04 4.77
C PHE A 40 0.22 9.42 4.00
N ASP A 41 0.86 10.47 4.47
CA ASP A 41 2.19 10.89 4.03
C ASP A 41 2.90 11.53 5.24
N PRO A 42 4.01 10.97 5.73
CA PRO A 42 4.69 11.49 6.92
C PRO A 42 5.20 12.92 6.76
N VAL A 43 5.34 13.41 5.54
CA VAL A 43 5.69 14.82 5.21
C VAL A 43 4.44 15.69 5.05
N GLY A 44 3.26 15.08 4.94
CA GLY A 44 1.97 15.76 4.79
C GLY A 44 1.68 16.18 3.34
N ALA A 45 0.93 17.27 3.17
CA ALA A 45 0.45 17.73 1.87
C ALA A 45 1.55 18.08 0.83
N ASN A 46 2.79 18.28 1.29
CA ASN A 46 3.96 18.52 0.46
C ASN A 46 4.82 17.28 0.25
N GLY A 47 4.40 16.14 0.79
CA GLY A 47 5.15 14.90 0.70
C GLY A 47 4.95 14.15 -0.62
N PRO A 48 5.85 13.19 -0.89
CA PRO A 48 5.87 12.46 -2.17
C PRO A 48 4.63 11.59 -2.39
N LEU A 49 4.10 10.95 -1.33
CA LEU A 49 2.91 10.10 -1.46
C LEU A 49 1.67 10.93 -1.79
N PHE A 50 1.51 12.09 -1.16
CA PHE A 50 0.41 13.00 -1.47
C PHE A 50 0.55 13.61 -2.88
N ALA A 51 1.79 13.89 -3.32
CA ALA A 51 2.06 14.32 -4.69
C ALA A 51 1.65 13.24 -5.71
N ILE A 52 2.01 11.98 -5.47
CA ILE A 52 1.57 10.83 -6.29
C ILE A 52 0.05 10.73 -6.29
N ALA A 53 -0.61 10.78 -5.14
CA ALA A 53 -2.07 10.71 -5.05
C ALA A 53 -2.77 11.80 -5.90
N LYS A 54 -2.21 13.01 -5.96
CA LYS A 54 -2.72 14.10 -6.81
C LYS A 54 -2.70 13.73 -8.30
N THR A 55 -1.73 12.95 -8.78
CA THR A 55 -1.65 12.55 -10.19
C THR A 55 -2.79 11.62 -10.60
N PHE A 56 -3.41 10.91 -9.66
CA PHE A 56 -4.54 10.01 -9.92
C PHE A 56 -5.89 10.75 -10.04
N LYS A 57 -6.02 11.98 -9.51
CA LYS A 57 -7.29 12.73 -9.60
C LYS A 57 -7.84 12.85 -11.02
N PRO A 58 -7.08 13.34 -12.02
CA PRO A 58 -7.57 13.48 -13.39
C PRO A 58 -7.89 12.12 -14.03
N ILE A 59 -7.23 11.04 -13.59
CA ILE A 59 -7.47 9.69 -14.09
C ILE A 59 -8.81 9.18 -13.54
N ALA A 60 -9.06 9.33 -12.23
CA ALA A 60 -10.32 8.96 -11.58
C ALA A 60 -11.50 9.80 -12.08
N LEU A 61 -11.29 11.09 -12.35
CA LEU A 61 -12.32 11.96 -12.89
C LEU A 61 -12.84 11.49 -14.26
N LYS A 62 -12.00 10.91 -15.10
CA LYS A 62 -12.42 10.28 -16.36
C LYS A 62 -13.30 9.04 -16.15
N GLN A 63 -13.26 8.45 -14.96
CA GLN A 63 -14.16 7.36 -14.54
C GLN A 63 -15.40 7.88 -13.77
N GLY A 64 -15.62 9.18 -13.77
CA GLY A 64 -16.74 9.81 -13.08
C GLY A 64 -16.55 9.93 -11.56
N ILE A 65 -15.31 9.82 -11.03
CA ILE A 65 -15.02 9.93 -9.61
C ILE A 65 -14.12 11.15 -9.37
N ASN A 66 -14.57 12.10 -8.57
CA ASN A 66 -13.75 13.22 -8.11
C ASN A 66 -13.31 12.99 -6.67
N PHE A 67 -12.00 12.88 -6.44
CA PHE A 67 -11.44 12.69 -5.11
C PHE A 67 -11.13 14.02 -4.41
N ASP A 68 -11.70 14.22 -3.22
CA ASP A 68 -11.27 15.20 -2.22
C ASP A 68 -10.14 14.57 -1.40
N LEU A 69 -8.87 14.92 -1.74
CA LEU A 69 -7.68 14.36 -1.09
C LEU A 69 -7.36 15.10 0.20
N ARG A 70 -7.21 14.37 1.30
CA ARG A 70 -6.85 14.87 2.62
C ARG A 70 -5.53 14.27 3.09
N ALA A 71 -4.53 15.12 3.36
CA ALA A 71 -3.22 14.69 3.81
C ALA A 71 -3.19 14.45 5.34
N TYR A 72 -2.60 13.34 5.75
CA TYR A 72 -2.40 12.96 7.15
C TYR A 72 -0.94 12.65 7.40
N THR A 73 -0.34 13.28 8.40
CA THR A 73 1.03 12.99 8.85
C THR A 73 1.08 11.88 9.90
N ASP A 74 -0.04 11.63 10.59
CA ASP A 74 -0.19 10.51 11.51
C ASP A 74 -1.11 9.46 10.87
N GLU A 75 -0.54 8.29 10.61
CA GLU A 75 -1.23 7.16 9.99
C GLU A 75 -2.38 6.62 10.86
N LYS A 76 -2.23 6.69 12.18
CA LYS A 76 -3.30 6.29 13.10
C LYS A 76 -4.54 7.16 12.91
N VAL A 77 -4.36 8.47 12.79
CA VAL A 77 -5.47 9.40 12.59
C VAL A 77 -6.15 9.15 11.25
N ALA A 78 -5.37 8.92 10.17
CA ALA A 78 -5.92 8.56 8.86
C ALA A 78 -6.76 7.28 8.92
N ALA A 79 -6.26 6.24 9.61
CA ALA A 79 -6.97 4.97 9.79
C ALA A 79 -8.26 5.12 10.62
N GLU A 80 -8.23 5.88 11.71
CA GLU A 80 -9.40 6.10 12.56
C GLU A 80 -10.47 6.94 11.84
N ASP A 81 -10.09 7.97 11.08
CA ASP A 81 -11.02 8.77 10.28
C ASP A 81 -11.66 7.95 9.15
N PHE A 82 -10.88 7.07 8.52
CA PHE A 82 -11.40 6.12 7.53
C PHE A 82 -12.39 5.14 8.20
N LYS A 83 -12.04 4.55 9.32
CA LYS A 83 -12.89 3.62 10.09
C LYS A 83 -14.19 4.29 10.53
N ALA A 84 -14.11 5.56 10.95
CA ALA A 84 -15.27 6.38 11.32
C ALA A 84 -16.11 6.85 10.13
N GLY A 85 -15.67 6.55 8.90
CA GLY A 85 -16.39 6.93 7.68
C GLY A 85 -16.22 8.39 7.27
N GLN A 86 -15.23 9.10 7.82
CA GLN A 86 -14.88 10.46 7.42
C GLN A 86 -14.16 10.51 6.07
N CYS A 87 -13.59 9.38 5.65
CA CYS A 87 -13.03 9.17 4.33
C CYS A 87 -13.69 7.96 3.68
N ASP A 88 -13.94 8.05 2.37
CA ASP A 88 -14.49 6.95 1.57
C ASP A 88 -13.41 5.95 1.17
N GLY A 89 -12.17 6.43 1.04
CA GLY A 89 -10.98 5.62 0.82
C GLY A 89 -9.78 6.14 1.60
N VAL A 90 -8.75 5.31 1.73
CA VAL A 90 -7.52 5.66 2.46
C VAL A 90 -6.30 4.99 1.84
N LEU A 91 -5.15 5.66 1.90
CA LEU A 91 -3.82 5.11 1.63
C LEU A 91 -3.08 4.93 2.96
N LEU A 92 -2.70 3.69 3.27
CA LEU A 92 -1.99 3.30 4.49
C LEU A 92 -0.84 2.34 4.17
N THR A 93 0.10 2.15 5.11
CA THR A 93 1.07 1.05 5.04
C THR A 93 0.37 -0.31 5.20
N GLY A 94 0.96 -1.37 4.66
CA GLY A 94 0.42 -2.73 4.82
C GLY A 94 0.32 -3.16 6.28
N THR A 95 1.26 -2.73 7.12
CA THR A 95 1.21 -2.97 8.57
C THR A 95 -0.04 -2.37 9.20
N ARG A 96 -0.40 -1.13 8.87
CA ARG A 96 -1.63 -0.48 9.36
C ARG A 96 -2.88 -1.08 8.70
N ALA A 97 -2.80 -1.42 7.42
CA ALA A 97 -3.90 -2.03 6.65
C ALA A 97 -4.36 -3.39 7.22
N ARG A 98 -3.52 -4.07 8.04
CA ARG A 98 -3.85 -5.36 8.66
C ARG A 98 -5.14 -5.35 9.49
N GLU A 99 -5.50 -4.22 10.07
CA GLU A 99 -6.75 -4.06 10.81
C GLU A 99 -8.01 -4.06 9.92
N PHE A 100 -7.86 -3.76 8.62
CA PHE A 100 -8.94 -3.73 7.63
C PHE A 100 -8.95 -4.98 6.74
N ASN A 101 -7.79 -5.58 6.51
CA ASN A 101 -7.67 -6.85 5.81
C ASN A 101 -6.41 -7.58 6.26
N LYS A 102 -6.60 -8.67 7.00
CA LYS A 102 -5.51 -9.44 7.57
C LYS A 102 -4.63 -10.09 6.51
N PHE A 103 -5.23 -10.59 5.42
CA PHE A 103 -4.48 -11.24 4.34
C PHE A 103 -3.50 -10.26 3.70
N THR A 104 -3.97 -9.10 3.24
CA THR A 104 -3.09 -8.11 2.59
C THR A 104 -2.11 -7.47 3.57
N GLY A 105 -2.50 -7.26 4.83
CA GLY A 105 -1.59 -6.78 5.88
C GLY A 105 -0.52 -7.79 6.29
N SER A 106 -0.66 -9.06 5.89
CA SER A 106 0.37 -10.09 6.08
C SER A 106 1.40 -10.16 4.94
N LEU A 107 1.23 -9.40 3.86
CA LEU A 107 2.20 -9.34 2.76
C LEU A 107 3.54 -8.74 3.19
N GLU A 108 3.57 -7.99 4.30
CA GLU A 108 4.77 -7.46 4.94
C GLU A 108 5.38 -8.41 5.99
N ALA A 109 4.97 -9.68 6.01
CA ALA A 109 5.49 -10.63 6.98
C ALA A 109 7.02 -10.73 6.88
N ILE A 110 7.66 -10.58 8.04
CA ILE A 110 9.13 -10.53 8.16
C ILE A 110 9.80 -11.77 7.56
N GLY A 111 10.81 -11.55 6.70
CA GLY A 111 11.55 -12.61 6.03
C GLY A 111 10.70 -13.53 5.15
N ALA A 112 9.45 -13.13 4.82
CA ALA A 112 8.57 -13.97 4.01
C ALA A 112 8.91 -13.94 2.51
N VAL A 113 9.54 -12.87 2.04
CA VAL A 113 9.94 -12.70 0.64
C VAL A 113 11.41 -12.27 0.62
N PRO A 114 12.29 -12.95 -0.15
CA PRO A 114 13.73 -12.70 -0.12
C PRO A 114 14.16 -11.54 -1.02
N GLY A 115 13.39 -11.20 -2.06
CA GLY A 115 13.83 -10.24 -3.06
C GLY A 115 12.73 -9.57 -3.88
N GLU A 116 13.17 -8.66 -4.76
CA GLU A 116 12.29 -7.90 -5.63
C GLU A 116 11.57 -8.81 -6.65
N GLU A 117 12.23 -9.85 -7.16
CA GLU A 117 11.65 -10.76 -8.15
C GLU A 117 10.39 -11.43 -7.60
N GLU A 118 10.47 -11.96 -6.39
CA GLU A 118 9.32 -12.57 -5.70
C GLU A 118 8.24 -11.54 -5.38
N MET A 119 8.65 -10.32 -4.98
CA MET A 119 7.69 -9.25 -4.73
C MET A 119 6.94 -8.83 -5.99
N ARG A 120 7.62 -8.70 -7.13
CA ARG A 120 6.99 -8.43 -8.43
C ARG A 120 6.00 -9.53 -8.80
N LEU A 121 6.37 -10.80 -8.60
CA LEU A 121 5.48 -11.92 -8.84
C LEU A 121 4.27 -11.90 -7.91
N LEU A 122 4.46 -11.52 -6.64
CA LEU A 122 3.39 -11.36 -5.65
C LEU A 122 2.39 -10.30 -6.08
N TYR A 123 2.85 -9.07 -6.42
CA TYR A 123 1.95 -7.99 -6.86
C TYR A 123 1.21 -8.34 -8.16
N ASN A 124 1.89 -8.96 -9.13
CA ASN A 124 1.25 -9.46 -10.35
C ASN A 124 0.20 -10.54 -10.07
N THR A 125 0.41 -11.38 -9.05
CA THR A 125 -0.58 -12.38 -8.63
C THR A 125 -1.79 -11.72 -7.99
N LEU A 126 -1.58 -10.71 -7.16
CA LEU A 126 -2.66 -9.96 -6.49
C LEU A 126 -3.46 -9.08 -7.46
N SER A 127 -2.87 -8.67 -8.59
CA SER A 127 -3.57 -7.90 -9.61
C SER A 127 -4.63 -8.72 -10.37
N GLN A 128 -4.53 -10.06 -10.34
CA GLN A 128 -5.44 -10.95 -11.05
C GLN A 128 -6.87 -10.90 -10.46
N PRO A 129 -7.92 -10.94 -11.29
CA PRO A 129 -9.31 -10.88 -10.81
C PRO A 129 -9.65 -11.92 -9.73
N LYS A 130 -9.07 -13.12 -9.82
CA LYS A 130 -9.28 -14.20 -8.84
C LYS A 130 -8.74 -13.89 -7.44
N ALA A 131 -7.80 -12.95 -7.31
CA ALA A 131 -7.24 -12.54 -6.03
C ALA A 131 -8.19 -11.62 -5.24
N ARG A 132 -9.19 -11.02 -5.90
CA ARG A 132 -10.10 -10.05 -5.27
C ARG A 132 -10.75 -10.57 -3.99
N SER A 133 -11.14 -11.84 -3.96
CA SER A 133 -11.79 -12.43 -2.77
C SER A 133 -10.93 -12.43 -1.51
N PHE A 134 -9.61 -12.44 -1.65
CA PHE A 134 -8.67 -12.32 -0.51
C PHE A 134 -8.47 -10.86 -0.05
N MET A 135 -8.79 -9.92 -0.92
CA MET A 135 -8.61 -8.48 -0.67
C MET A 135 -9.87 -7.83 -0.06
N ILE A 136 -10.92 -8.60 0.18
CA ILE A 136 -12.18 -8.16 0.79
C ILE A 136 -12.27 -8.69 2.22
N ASP A 137 -12.60 -7.81 3.16
CA ASP A 137 -12.95 -8.17 4.52
C ASP A 137 -14.08 -7.25 5.01
N GLY A 138 -15.27 -7.84 5.26
CA GLY A 138 -16.49 -7.11 5.62
C GLY A 138 -16.85 -6.02 4.60
N SER A 139 -16.92 -4.78 5.06
CA SER A 139 -17.22 -3.60 4.24
C SER A 139 -16.00 -3.01 3.53
N TYR A 140 -14.80 -3.50 3.82
CA TYR A 140 -13.55 -2.99 3.26
C TYR A 140 -13.07 -3.81 2.07
N GLU A 141 -12.45 -3.13 1.10
CA GLU A 141 -11.70 -3.77 0.03
C GLU A 141 -10.35 -3.08 -0.14
N VAL A 142 -9.28 -3.86 -0.16
CA VAL A 142 -7.97 -3.37 -0.61
C VAL A 142 -8.00 -3.35 -2.13
N ALA A 143 -8.21 -2.17 -2.68
CA ALA A 143 -8.38 -1.95 -4.11
C ALA A 143 -7.04 -1.93 -4.86
N GLY A 144 -5.92 -1.62 -4.18
CA GLY A 144 -4.59 -1.59 -4.79
C GLY A 144 -3.49 -1.78 -3.75
N VAL A 145 -2.35 -2.32 -4.20
CA VAL A 145 -1.13 -2.48 -3.40
C VAL A 145 0.04 -1.97 -4.22
N LEU A 146 0.88 -1.14 -3.62
CA LEU A 146 2.05 -0.52 -4.25
C LEU A 146 3.29 -0.79 -3.41
N PRO A 147 4.45 -1.15 -4.00
CA PRO A 147 5.68 -1.37 -3.26
C PRO A 147 6.22 -0.07 -2.67
N ALA A 148 6.86 -0.17 -1.50
CA ALA A 148 7.61 0.90 -0.86
C ALA A 148 9.08 0.49 -0.58
N GLY A 149 9.47 -0.72 -0.95
CA GLY A 149 10.83 -1.24 -0.90
C GLY A 149 11.16 -2.08 0.33
N ALA A 150 12.38 -2.56 0.36
CA ALA A 150 12.91 -3.36 1.46
C ALA A 150 13.01 -2.52 2.74
N ILE A 151 12.64 -3.12 3.86
CA ILE A 151 12.80 -2.55 5.20
C ILE A 151 14.20 -2.89 5.70
N TYR A 152 15.00 -1.87 5.98
CA TYR A 152 16.36 -1.99 6.49
C TYR A 152 16.45 -1.58 7.95
N LEU A 153 17.38 -2.19 8.68
CA LEU A 153 17.71 -1.76 10.03
C LEU A 153 18.71 -0.60 9.96
N HIS A 154 18.32 0.53 10.57
CA HIS A 154 19.13 1.72 10.73
C HIS A 154 19.68 1.70 12.15
N THR A 155 21.01 1.81 12.30
CA THR A 155 21.68 1.80 13.60
C THR A 155 22.53 3.04 13.80
N ARG A 156 22.64 3.48 15.06
CA ARG A 156 23.53 4.58 15.47
C ARG A 156 24.97 4.13 15.71
N ASP A 157 25.18 2.81 15.77
CA ASP A 157 26.50 2.18 15.98
C ASP A 157 26.72 1.08 14.94
N ARG A 158 27.69 1.28 14.06
CA ARG A 158 28.06 0.35 12.99
C ARG A 158 28.54 -1.03 13.50
N ASN A 159 28.95 -1.11 14.77
CA ASN A 159 29.35 -2.38 15.36
C ASN A 159 28.16 -3.31 15.66
N ILE A 160 26.92 -2.84 15.54
CA ILE A 160 25.73 -3.68 15.65
C ILE A 160 25.51 -4.39 14.31
N ASP A 161 26.22 -5.49 14.09
CA ASP A 161 26.33 -6.24 12.83
C ASP A 161 25.84 -7.69 12.93
N SER A 162 25.19 -8.06 14.03
CA SER A 162 24.64 -9.40 14.25
C SER A 162 23.35 -9.36 15.09
N VAL A 163 22.57 -10.44 15.03
CA VAL A 163 21.35 -10.60 15.84
C VAL A 163 21.68 -10.57 17.33
N GLU A 164 22.78 -11.18 17.76
CA GLU A 164 23.23 -11.19 19.15
C GLU A 164 23.46 -9.78 19.70
N LYS A 165 24.05 -8.88 18.89
CA LYS A 165 24.34 -7.50 19.30
C LYS A 165 23.12 -6.61 19.40
N LEU A 166 21.94 -7.08 18.98
CA LEU A 166 20.66 -6.41 19.22
C LEU A 166 20.20 -6.53 20.67
N GLN A 167 20.71 -7.52 21.41
CA GLN A 167 20.34 -7.73 22.81
C GLN A 167 20.58 -6.47 23.66
N GLY A 168 19.56 -6.07 24.41
CA GLY A 168 19.59 -4.89 25.28
C GLY A 168 19.54 -3.54 24.56
N LYS A 169 19.57 -3.48 23.24
CA LYS A 169 19.45 -2.24 22.46
C LYS A 169 18.01 -1.74 22.46
N ARG A 170 17.85 -0.41 22.43
CA ARG A 170 16.56 0.24 22.34
C ARG A 170 16.17 0.40 20.88
N ILE A 171 15.01 -0.16 20.48
CA ILE A 171 14.53 -0.13 19.09
C ILE A 171 13.20 0.65 19.06
N ALA A 172 13.12 1.68 18.20
CA ALA A 172 11.85 2.34 17.90
C ALA A 172 10.93 1.33 17.22
N THR A 173 9.81 1.03 17.87
CA THR A 173 8.89 -0.03 17.44
C THR A 173 7.49 0.53 17.36
N LEU A 174 6.81 0.28 16.23
CA LEU A 174 5.42 0.69 16.07
C LEU A 174 4.57 -0.03 17.13
N ASP A 175 3.97 0.71 18.04
CA ASP A 175 3.29 0.20 19.23
C ASP A 175 2.02 -0.60 18.91
N TYR A 176 1.43 -0.37 17.75
CA TYR A 176 0.28 -1.09 17.23
C TYR A 176 0.64 -2.34 16.42
N ASP A 177 1.92 -2.54 16.06
CA ASP A 177 2.36 -3.71 15.29
C ASP A 177 2.88 -4.83 16.19
N ALA A 178 2.00 -5.76 16.51
CA ALA A 178 2.33 -6.93 17.32
C ALA A 178 3.48 -7.78 16.74
N ALA A 179 3.65 -7.80 15.41
CA ALA A 179 4.72 -8.52 14.74
C ALA A 179 6.09 -7.90 15.06
N SER A 180 6.21 -6.58 14.88
CA SER A 180 7.44 -5.85 15.22
C SER A 180 7.78 -5.92 16.70
N VAL A 181 6.77 -5.78 17.59
CA VAL A 181 6.95 -5.92 19.04
C VAL A 181 7.48 -7.33 19.39
N ARG A 182 6.91 -8.37 18.78
CA ARG A 182 7.37 -9.76 18.97
C ARG A 182 8.81 -9.95 18.49
N MET A 183 9.13 -9.45 17.29
CA MET A 183 10.47 -9.54 16.70
C MET A 183 11.52 -8.88 17.62
N VAL A 184 11.27 -7.65 18.06
CA VAL A 184 12.20 -6.89 18.93
C VAL A 184 12.42 -7.62 20.26
N ARG A 185 11.38 -8.17 20.87
CA ARG A 185 11.49 -8.97 22.10
C ARG A 185 12.24 -10.29 21.89
N HIS A 186 12.03 -10.95 20.75
CA HIS A 186 12.67 -12.21 20.41
C HIS A 186 14.20 -12.10 20.39
N VAL A 187 14.75 -10.99 19.89
CA VAL A 187 16.18 -10.72 19.86
C VAL A 187 16.73 -10.15 21.18
N GLY A 188 15.92 -10.11 22.24
CA GLY A 188 16.32 -9.59 23.55
C GLY A 188 16.52 -8.07 23.57
N ALA A 189 16.00 -7.35 22.59
CA ALA A 189 16.05 -5.89 22.54
C ALA A 189 14.89 -5.25 23.32
N SER A 190 15.04 -3.98 23.65
CA SER A 190 14.05 -3.19 24.37
C SER A 190 13.13 -2.48 23.37
N VAL A 191 11.83 -2.74 23.47
CA VAL A 191 10.81 -2.04 22.71
C VAL A 191 10.66 -0.61 23.23
N VAL A 192 10.88 0.37 22.38
CA VAL A 192 10.54 1.77 22.64
C VAL A 192 9.37 2.14 21.74
N GLY A 193 8.16 2.21 22.31
CA GLY A 193 6.93 2.48 21.58
C GLY A 193 7.02 3.76 20.76
N ALA A 194 6.60 3.68 19.53
CA ALA A 194 6.59 4.77 18.56
C ALA A 194 5.39 4.64 17.61
N ASN A 195 5.11 5.70 16.87
CA ASN A 195 4.18 5.69 15.75
C ASN A 195 4.87 6.22 14.48
N SER A 196 4.16 6.24 13.37
CA SER A 196 4.68 6.72 12.08
C SER A 196 5.16 8.19 12.12
N ALA A 197 4.57 9.02 12.99
CA ALA A 197 4.92 10.44 13.10
C ALA A 197 6.16 10.71 13.98
N ASN A 198 6.57 9.80 14.87
CA ASN A 198 7.61 10.10 15.85
C ASN A 198 8.81 9.13 15.89
N PHE A 199 8.75 7.97 15.23
CA PHE A 199 9.84 6.97 15.27
C PHE A 199 11.17 7.53 14.76
N ALA A 200 11.12 8.28 13.66
CA ALA A 200 12.31 8.89 13.07
C ALA A 200 12.93 9.94 14.00
N GLY A 201 12.10 10.79 14.64
CA GLY A 201 12.57 11.76 15.60
C GLY A 201 13.26 11.10 16.82
N LYS A 202 12.70 9.98 17.33
CA LYS A 202 13.32 9.21 18.42
C LYS A 202 14.69 8.64 18.02
N PHE A 203 14.81 8.17 16.78
CA PHE A 203 16.07 7.68 16.25
C PHE A 203 17.08 8.82 16.01
N ASN A 204 16.67 9.89 15.37
CA ASN A 204 17.51 11.02 15.01
C ASN A 204 18.10 11.73 16.26
N ASN A 205 17.34 11.84 17.36
CA ASN A 205 17.78 12.47 18.59
C ASN A 205 18.48 11.54 19.59
N GLY A 206 18.61 10.22 19.29
CA GLY A 206 19.28 9.25 20.16
C GLY A 206 18.45 8.71 21.31
N SER A 207 17.14 8.92 21.31
CA SER A 207 16.23 8.28 22.28
C SER A 207 16.20 6.76 22.13
N VAL A 208 16.52 6.26 20.94
CA VAL A 208 16.69 4.85 20.62
C VAL A 208 18.02 4.60 19.88
N ASP A 209 18.48 3.38 19.90
CA ASP A 209 19.74 2.96 19.27
C ASP A 209 19.53 2.50 17.81
N LEU A 210 18.33 1.99 17.51
CA LEU A 210 17.96 1.50 16.19
C LEU A 210 16.53 1.89 15.83
N ALA A 211 16.31 1.94 14.50
CA ALA A 211 14.99 2.02 13.88
C ALA A 211 14.99 1.15 12.61
N TYR A 212 13.83 0.81 12.10
CA TYR A 212 13.69 0.11 10.83
C TYR A 212 12.75 0.89 9.91
N ALA A 213 13.18 1.03 8.65
CA ALA A 213 12.43 1.77 7.63
C ALA A 213 12.91 1.39 6.23
N PRO A 214 12.10 1.61 5.18
CA PRO A 214 12.56 1.49 3.80
C PRO A 214 13.46 2.66 3.40
N ALA A 215 14.26 2.46 2.34
CA ALA A 215 15.15 3.50 1.82
C ALA A 215 14.42 4.78 1.40
N VAL A 216 13.18 4.67 0.91
CA VAL A 216 12.33 5.83 0.54
C VAL A 216 12.04 6.76 1.73
N ALA A 217 12.22 6.29 2.97
CA ALA A 217 12.07 7.11 4.18
C ALA A 217 13.37 7.80 4.62
N TYR A 218 14.54 7.39 4.09
CA TYR A 218 15.85 7.83 4.57
C TYR A 218 16.04 9.34 4.49
N GLN A 219 15.79 9.94 3.34
CA GLN A 219 15.92 11.38 3.15
C GLN A 219 14.72 12.17 3.71
N PRO A 220 13.45 11.83 3.39
CA PRO A 220 12.30 12.60 3.86
C PRO A 220 12.16 12.66 5.37
N LEU A 221 12.56 11.60 6.09
CA LEU A 221 12.50 11.55 7.56
C LEU A 221 13.86 11.82 8.22
N GLU A 222 14.84 12.28 7.42
CA GLU A 222 16.18 12.66 7.88
C GLU A 222 16.90 11.57 8.69
N LEU A 223 16.66 10.28 8.39
CA LEU A 223 17.26 9.16 9.14
C LEU A 223 18.79 9.19 9.14
N TYR A 224 19.41 9.87 8.16
CA TYR A 224 20.83 10.12 8.13
C TYR A 224 21.35 10.86 9.37
N LYS A 225 20.52 11.65 10.07
CA LYS A 225 20.90 12.33 11.31
C LYS A 225 21.13 11.34 12.45
N GLY A 226 20.32 10.27 12.51
CA GLY A 226 20.50 9.22 13.48
C GLY A 226 21.64 8.27 13.14
N VAL A 227 21.89 8.02 11.87
CA VAL A 227 22.98 7.17 11.38
C VAL A 227 24.36 7.83 11.55
N ASN A 228 24.48 9.12 11.22
CA ASN A 228 25.75 9.83 11.27
C ASN A 228 26.15 10.20 12.71
N PRO A 229 27.49 10.23 13.01
CA PRO A 229 28.62 9.86 12.12
C PRO A 229 29.05 8.37 12.23
N ASN A 230 28.54 7.60 13.21
CA ASN A 230 29.11 6.31 13.59
C ASN A 230 28.20 5.10 13.27
N GLY A 231 27.04 5.36 12.73
CA GLY A 231 26.04 4.34 12.45
C GLY A 231 26.14 3.73 11.06
N ALA A 232 25.11 2.97 10.71
CA ALA A 232 25.01 2.31 9.42
C ALA A 232 23.55 1.98 9.07
N VAL A 233 23.31 1.65 7.81
CA VAL A 233 22.12 0.94 7.33
C VAL A 233 22.52 -0.48 6.99
N VAL A 234 21.96 -1.46 7.69
CA VAL A 234 22.30 -2.87 7.49
C VAL A 234 21.73 -3.32 6.16
N LYS A 235 22.59 -3.79 5.24
CA LYS A 235 22.20 -4.23 3.91
C LYS A 235 21.61 -5.65 3.94
N TYR A 236 20.45 -5.74 4.60
CA TYR A 236 19.64 -6.94 4.73
C TYR A 236 18.17 -6.57 4.84
N ALA A 237 17.32 -7.14 3.98
CA ALA A 237 15.89 -6.88 3.98
C ALA A 237 15.20 -7.65 5.10
N LEU A 238 14.66 -6.95 6.11
CA LEU A 238 13.85 -7.56 7.18
C LEU A 238 12.48 -8.00 6.65
N GLY A 239 11.99 -7.36 5.61
CA GLY A 239 10.72 -7.56 4.93
C GLY A 239 10.56 -6.51 3.84
N TYR A 240 9.40 -6.46 3.22
CA TYR A 240 9.11 -5.49 2.16
C TYR A 240 7.86 -4.70 2.50
N MET A 241 8.03 -3.39 2.68
CA MET A 241 6.92 -2.48 2.95
C MET A 241 6.11 -2.23 1.68
N ASN A 242 4.81 -2.05 1.86
CA ASN A 242 3.90 -1.65 0.80
C ASN A 242 2.91 -0.58 1.28
N PHE A 243 2.32 0.14 0.33
CA PHE A 243 1.17 0.98 0.56
C PHE A 243 -0.07 0.31 0.01
N GLN A 244 -1.17 0.42 0.74
CA GLN A 244 -2.45 -0.17 0.37
C GLN A 244 -3.51 0.90 0.23
N ILE A 245 -4.24 0.83 -0.89
CA ILE A 245 -5.40 1.66 -1.18
C ILE A 245 -6.62 0.87 -0.70
N ILE A 246 -7.28 1.35 0.35
CA ILE A 246 -8.42 0.68 0.97
C ILE A 246 -9.65 1.55 0.76
N ILE A 247 -10.78 0.94 0.40
CA ILE A 247 -12.05 1.62 0.17
C ILE A 247 -13.18 0.99 0.97
N HIS A 248 -14.18 1.81 1.34
CA HIS A 248 -15.51 1.31 1.73
C HIS A 248 -16.25 0.85 0.49
N ARG A 249 -16.50 -0.46 0.36
CA ARG A 249 -17.08 -1.07 -0.86
C ARG A 249 -18.43 -0.51 -1.26
N ASP A 250 -19.27 -0.24 -0.28
CA ASP A 250 -20.61 0.27 -0.45
C ASP A 250 -20.68 1.74 -0.93
N ARG A 251 -19.53 2.42 -0.93
CA ARG A 251 -19.42 3.82 -1.33
C ARG A 251 -18.95 4.02 -2.75
N PHE A 252 -18.58 2.95 -3.43
CA PHE A 252 -18.03 2.99 -4.78
C PHE A 252 -18.77 2.04 -5.72
N PRO A 253 -18.86 2.34 -7.03
CA PRO A 253 -19.29 1.39 -8.04
C PRO A 253 -18.45 0.10 -8.00
N ASP A 254 -19.05 -1.03 -8.34
CA ASP A 254 -18.42 -2.37 -8.26
C ASP A 254 -17.13 -2.52 -9.06
N ASP A 255 -16.95 -1.74 -10.11
CA ASP A 255 -15.79 -1.77 -10.98
C ASP A 255 -14.65 -0.85 -10.52
N THR A 256 -14.91 0.03 -9.54
CA THR A 256 -13.89 0.99 -9.04
C THR A 256 -12.66 0.28 -8.48
N SER A 257 -12.83 -0.79 -7.71
CA SER A 257 -11.68 -1.53 -7.15
C SER A 257 -10.85 -2.19 -8.23
N ARG A 258 -11.47 -2.68 -9.29
CA ARG A 258 -10.74 -3.21 -10.46
C ARG A 258 -9.93 -2.12 -11.14
N PHE A 259 -10.56 -0.97 -11.41
CA PHE A 259 -9.89 0.19 -11.99
C PHE A 259 -8.68 0.63 -11.16
N ILE A 260 -8.85 0.81 -9.83
CA ILE A 260 -7.74 1.18 -8.93
C ILE A 260 -6.61 0.13 -8.98
N ARG A 261 -6.96 -1.17 -9.01
CA ARG A 261 -5.97 -2.26 -9.08
C ARG A 261 -5.18 -2.23 -10.38
N GLU A 262 -5.84 -2.00 -11.50
CA GLU A 262 -5.20 -1.85 -12.81
C GLU A 262 -4.26 -0.64 -12.83
N GLN A 263 -4.69 0.50 -12.25
CA GLN A 263 -3.84 1.68 -12.13
C GLN A 263 -2.63 1.41 -11.23
N ALA A 264 -2.81 0.81 -10.05
CA ALA A 264 -1.71 0.45 -9.16
C ALA A 264 -0.71 -0.49 -9.85
N THR A 265 -1.21 -1.51 -10.56
CA THR A 265 -0.37 -2.46 -11.31
C THR A 265 0.41 -1.78 -12.43
N SER A 266 -0.20 -0.83 -13.15
CA SER A 266 0.48 -0.08 -14.22
C SER A 266 1.61 0.82 -13.71
N LYS A 267 1.66 1.09 -12.40
CA LYS A 267 2.67 1.91 -11.73
C LYS A 267 3.77 1.13 -11.02
N LEU A 268 3.78 -0.20 -11.14
CA LEU A 268 4.78 -1.02 -10.43
C LEU A 268 6.22 -0.69 -10.87
N ASP A 269 6.48 -0.54 -12.16
CA ASP A 269 7.84 -0.24 -12.62
C ASP A 269 8.31 1.14 -12.14
N GLU A 270 7.45 2.17 -12.26
CA GLU A 270 7.74 3.51 -11.74
C GLU A 270 8.00 3.48 -10.21
N ALA A 271 7.23 2.70 -9.44
CA ALA A 271 7.45 2.55 -8.02
C ALA A 271 8.79 1.89 -7.70
N TYR A 272 9.20 0.89 -8.46
CA TYR A 272 10.52 0.26 -8.29
C TYR A 272 11.67 1.17 -8.71
N GLU A 273 11.50 2.02 -9.73
CA GLU A 273 12.48 3.05 -10.07
C GLU A 273 12.69 4.04 -8.92
N ILE A 274 11.59 4.51 -8.28
CA ILE A 274 11.65 5.38 -7.09
C ILE A 274 12.39 4.68 -5.93
N ILE A 275 12.12 3.40 -5.70
CA ILE A 275 12.79 2.63 -4.66
C ILE A 275 14.29 2.51 -4.94
N ALA A 276 14.67 2.17 -6.17
CA ALA A 276 16.06 2.04 -6.58
C ALA A 276 16.82 3.38 -6.48
N GLU A 277 16.17 4.49 -6.86
CA GLU A 277 16.72 5.84 -6.67
C GLU A 277 16.95 6.15 -5.19
N ALA A 278 15.98 5.86 -4.33
CA ALA A 278 16.12 6.07 -2.89
C ALA A 278 17.24 5.21 -2.27
N GLU A 279 17.39 3.96 -2.67
CA GLU A 279 18.49 3.09 -2.23
C GLU A 279 19.86 3.60 -2.70
N SER A 280 19.96 4.05 -3.95
CA SER A 280 21.17 4.65 -4.50
C SER A 280 21.53 6.00 -3.86
N GLY A 281 20.53 6.71 -3.33
CA GLY A 281 20.67 7.95 -2.59
C GLY A 281 21.26 7.80 -1.17
N ILE A 282 21.35 6.58 -0.65
CA ILE A 282 22.05 6.28 0.61
C ILE A 282 23.54 6.14 0.29
N PRO A 283 24.44 6.96 0.91
CA PRO A 283 25.88 6.89 0.62
C PRO A 283 26.45 5.49 0.80
N THR A 284 27.36 5.09 -0.09
CA THR A 284 27.88 3.71 -0.13
C THR A 284 28.61 3.31 1.17
N ASP A 285 29.26 4.26 1.84
CA ASP A 285 29.96 4.06 3.11
C ASP A 285 29.01 3.94 4.31
N VAL A 286 27.76 4.34 4.17
CA VAL A 286 26.70 4.18 5.18
C VAL A 286 26.19 2.74 5.20
N TRP A 287 26.19 2.05 4.05
CA TRP A 287 25.76 0.66 3.99
C TRP A 287 26.71 -0.27 4.77
N LEU A 288 26.12 -1.17 5.55
CA LEU A 288 26.81 -2.23 6.27
C LEU A 288 26.47 -3.58 5.64
N SER A 289 27.37 -4.11 4.83
CA SER A 289 27.24 -5.47 4.29
C SER A 289 27.59 -6.49 5.37
N LEU A 290 26.76 -7.52 5.50
CA LEU A 290 26.98 -8.61 6.45
C LEU A 290 27.62 -9.82 5.75
N PRO A 291 28.52 -10.56 6.43
CA PRO A 291 29.01 -11.83 5.91
C PRO A 291 27.89 -12.88 5.89
N GLN A 292 28.06 -13.91 5.05
CA GLN A 292 27.03 -14.94 4.81
C GLN A 292 26.54 -15.63 6.10
N GLU A 293 27.41 -15.82 7.07
CA GLU A 293 27.06 -16.40 8.37
C GLU A 293 26.02 -15.55 9.11
N ARG A 294 26.20 -14.21 9.10
CA ARG A 294 25.28 -13.25 9.73
C ARG A 294 23.96 -13.16 8.99
N LEU A 295 23.98 -13.20 7.65
CA LEU A 295 22.76 -13.28 6.86
C LEU A 295 21.93 -14.51 7.25
N ALA A 296 22.56 -15.67 7.39
CA ALA A 296 21.88 -16.90 7.83
C ALA A 296 21.33 -16.83 9.27
N GLU A 297 21.95 -16.03 10.17
CA GLU A 297 21.40 -15.77 11.51
C GLU A 297 20.09 -14.97 11.41
N TYR A 298 20.06 -13.90 10.59
CA TYR A 298 18.86 -13.12 10.36
C TYR A 298 17.77 -13.96 9.73
N ASP A 299 18.06 -14.76 8.70
CA ASP A 299 17.09 -15.66 8.04
C ASP A 299 16.41 -16.58 9.05
N ARG A 300 17.18 -17.29 9.88
CA ARG A 300 16.65 -18.19 10.91
C ARG A 300 15.79 -17.45 11.95
N MET A 301 16.25 -16.29 12.41
CA MET A 301 15.53 -15.48 13.38
C MET A 301 14.18 -15.02 12.81
N LEU A 302 14.18 -14.46 11.60
CA LEU A 302 12.94 -13.98 10.96
C LEU A 302 11.97 -15.12 10.65
N GLU A 303 12.48 -16.29 10.21
CA GLU A 303 11.67 -17.49 10.00
C GLU A 303 10.99 -17.94 11.29
N THR A 304 11.76 -18.09 12.38
CA THR A 304 11.23 -18.50 13.69
C THR A 304 10.13 -17.59 14.17
N VAL A 305 10.36 -16.27 14.09
CA VAL A 305 9.37 -15.28 14.53
C VAL A 305 8.15 -15.28 13.62
N ARG A 306 8.35 -15.37 12.30
CA ARG A 306 7.24 -15.42 11.33
C ARG A 306 6.33 -16.63 11.57
N LEU A 307 6.90 -17.82 11.78
CA LEU A 307 6.13 -19.04 12.06
C LEU A 307 5.31 -18.88 13.35
N SER A 308 5.92 -18.42 14.44
CA SER A 308 5.19 -18.16 15.70
C SER A 308 4.07 -17.13 15.52
N LEU A 309 4.28 -16.05 14.75
CA LEU A 309 3.26 -15.05 14.47
C LEU A 309 2.09 -15.60 13.62
N THR A 310 2.37 -16.59 12.78
CA THR A 310 1.35 -17.27 11.98
C THR A 310 0.52 -18.21 12.85
N GLU A 311 1.16 -19.01 13.71
CA GLU A 311 0.53 -19.89 14.69
C GLU A 311 -0.39 -19.13 15.64
N ASP A 312 0.06 -17.96 16.12
CA ASP A 312 -0.75 -17.08 16.98
C ASP A 312 -1.84 -16.31 16.21
N GLY A 313 -1.94 -16.53 14.90
CA GLY A 313 -2.94 -15.92 14.07
C GLY A 313 -2.76 -14.41 13.85
N ILE A 314 -1.56 -13.85 14.07
CA ILE A 314 -1.23 -12.43 13.75
C ILE A 314 -1.06 -12.27 12.25
N PHE A 315 -0.36 -13.20 11.59
CA PHE A 315 -0.35 -13.28 10.14
C PHE A 315 -1.44 -14.20 9.60
N ASP A 316 -1.95 -13.92 8.42
CA ASP A 316 -2.89 -14.77 7.70
C ASP A 316 -2.13 -15.93 7.04
N GLU A 317 -2.45 -17.15 7.40
CA GLU A 317 -1.80 -18.36 6.89
C GLU A 317 -1.87 -18.46 5.35
N ARG A 318 -2.98 -18.00 4.73
CA ARG A 318 -3.14 -18.00 3.27
C ARG A 318 -2.14 -17.08 2.59
N ALA A 319 -1.84 -15.93 3.21
CA ALA A 319 -0.82 -15.00 2.69
C ALA A 319 0.59 -15.59 2.83
N ILE A 320 0.88 -16.23 3.98
CA ILE A 320 2.16 -16.92 4.20
C ILE A 320 2.36 -18.05 3.20
N ASN A 321 1.32 -18.87 2.96
CA ASN A 321 1.36 -19.94 1.98
C ASN A 321 1.49 -19.44 0.54
N LEU A 322 0.85 -18.32 0.19
CA LEU A 322 1.06 -17.68 -1.11
C LEU A 322 2.51 -17.25 -1.30
N MET A 323 3.11 -16.59 -0.29
CA MET A 323 4.51 -16.16 -0.37
C MET A 323 5.47 -17.35 -0.41
N LYS A 324 5.20 -18.45 0.30
CA LYS A 324 5.94 -19.72 0.17
C LYS A 324 5.85 -20.25 -1.27
N ALA A 325 4.66 -20.32 -1.85
CA ALA A 325 4.48 -20.79 -3.22
C ALA A 325 5.23 -19.93 -4.25
N ILE A 326 5.29 -18.62 -4.02
CA ILE A 326 6.06 -17.68 -4.86
C ILE A 326 7.56 -17.94 -4.74
N ARG A 327 8.10 -18.06 -3.50
CA ARG A 327 9.52 -18.41 -3.30
C ARG A 327 9.89 -19.72 -4.00
N CYS A 328 9.04 -20.73 -3.87
CA CYS A 328 9.27 -22.03 -4.50
C CYS A 328 9.14 -21.99 -6.04
N ARG A 329 8.39 -21.06 -6.57
CA ARG A 329 8.29 -20.86 -8.02
C ARG A 329 9.55 -20.19 -8.59
N VAL A 330 10.17 -19.27 -7.86
CA VAL A 330 11.42 -18.59 -8.24
C VAL A 330 12.61 -19.50 -8.01
N ASP A 331 12.67 -20.16 -6.82
CA ASP A 331 13.74 -21.07 -6.45
C ASP A 331 13.19 -22.37 -5.86
N GLY A 332 12.97 -23.37 -6.73
CA GLY A 332 12.47 -24.69 -6.34
C GLY A 332 13.49 -25.55 -5.55
N SER A 333 14.73 -25.10 -5.39
CA SER A 333 15.75 -25.82 -4.61
C SER A 333 15.66 -25.60 -3.09
N ARG A 334 14.81 -24.67 -2.64
CA ARG A 334 14.62 -24.37 -1.23
C ARG A 334 14.03 -25.57 -0.48
N SER A 335 14.53 -25.84 0.72
CA SER A 335 14.11 -27.00 1.53
C SER A 335 12.60 -27.01 1.83
N GLU A 336 11.98 -25.84 1.99
CA GLU A 336 10.54 -25.67 2.22
C GLU A 336 9.66 -26.07 1.01
N CYS A 337 10.26 -26.28 -0.19
CA CYS A 337 9.54 -26.60 -1.43
C CYS A 337 9.44 -28.10 -1.70
N ALA A 338 10.15 -28.91 -0.95
CA ALA A 338 10.16 -30.36 -1.09
C ALA A 338 8.97 -31.07 -0.38
N SER A 339 8.06 -30.29 0.23
CA SER A 339 6.93 -30.80 1.05
C SER A 339 5.57 -30.55 0.39
#